data_576865f258fadd4fe53e744f9241c3c6
#
_entry.id   576865f258fadd4fe53e744f9241c3c6
#
_cell.length_a   1.000
_cell.length_b   1.000
_cell.length_c   1.000
_cell.angle_alpha   90.00
_cell.angle_beta   90.00
_cell.angle_gamma   90.00
#
_symmetry.space_group_name_H-M   'P 1'
#
loop_
_entity.id
_entity.type
_entity.pdbx_description
1 polymer ?
#
loop_
_entity_poly.entity_id
_entity_poly.type
_entity_poly.pdbx_seq_one_letter_code
_entity_poly.pdbx_strand_id
1 'polypeptide(L)'
;MKALQWGASSLPSIRCCSRSPRPASTGGEGQLSVMQIGEGTGARRYISGLYHCGSRRCATCSQSIAAERVDQLSRGLDWFMHDGLGDGIGHQVLFATFTIGHSLDDLPDKLMDALGHARSALTAGGSWNGGSRSLGDRRRFGVCGMVSTVEVTWNCDSGYHFHLHCLLLQHP
;
A
#
# COMPACT_ATOMS: atom_id res chain seq x y z
N MET A 1 4.29 -37.33 -7.32
CA MET A 1 4.65 -35.91 -7.25
C MET A 1 5.23 -35.50 -8.60
N LYS A 2 4.46 -34.81 -9.44
CA LYS A 2 4.95 -34.29 -10.73
C LYS A 2 5.28 -32.82 -10.51
N ALA A 3 6.56 -32.45 -10.66
CA ALA A 3 6.99 -31.06 -10.66
C ALA A 3 6.40 -30.38 -11.90
N LEU A 4 5.60 -29.33 -11.70
CA LEU A 4 5.14 -28.44 -12.74
C LEU A 4 6.34 -27.60 -13.19
N GLN A 5 6.89 -27.93 -14.36
CA GLN A 5 7.83 -27.07 -15.06
C GLN A 5 7.04 -25.87 -15.62
N TRP A 6 7.24 -24.73 -15.03
CA TRP A 6 6.80 -23.46 -15.59
C TRP A 6 7.67 -23.17 -16.82
N GLY A 7 7.08 -23.30 -18.01
CA GLY A 7 7.72 -22.86 -19.23
C GLY A 7 7.98 -21.36 -19.16
N ALA A 8 9.22 -20.97 -19.41
CA ALA A 8 9.64 -19.60 -19.55
C ALA A 8 9.06 -19.00 -20.83
N SER A 9 7.75 -18.68 -20.85
CA SER A 9 7.17 -17.83 -21.86
C SER A 9 7.49 -16.39 -21.51
N SER A 10 8.29 -15.76 -22.33
CA SER A 10 8.71 -14.37 -22.42
C SER A 10 7.80 -13.38 -21.69
N LEU A 11 7.98 -13.27 -20.37
CA LEU A 11 7.60 -12.07 -19.67
C LEU A 11 8.44 -10.92 -20.24
N PRO A 12 7.82 -9.77 -20.57
CA PRO A 12 8.60 -8.61 -21.00
C PRO A 12 9.64 -8.38 -19.91
N SER A 13 10.91 -8.33 -20.31
CA SER A 13 12.04 -8.14 -19.40
C SER A 13 11.78 -6.83 -18.63
N ILE A 14 11.25 -6.97 -17.41
CA ILE A 14 11.20 -5.86 -16.48
C ILE A 14 12.65 -5.53 -16.24
N ARG A 15 13.14 -4.47 -16.85
CA ARG A 15 14.45 -3.91 -16.55
C ARG A 15 14.38 -3.36 -15.14
N CYS A 16 14.54 -4.27 -14.22
CA CYS A 16 14.49 -4.01 -12.81
C CYS A 16 15.87 -3.56 -12.39
N CYS A 17 15.97 -2.40 -11.74
CA CYS A 17 17.14 -1.89 -11.05
C CYS A 17 18.45 -2.41 -11.62
N SER A 18 18.79 -2.00 -12.82
CA SER A 18 20.08 -2.32 -13.43
C SER A 18 21.09 -1.25 -13.02
N ARG A 19 22.33 -1.67 -12.91
CA ARG A 19 23.48 -0.76 -12.82
C ARG A 19 23.37 0.20 -14.00
N SER A 20 23.03 1.46 -13.76
CA SER A 20 22.97 2.44 -14.84
C SER A 20 24.40 2.83 -15.22
N PRO A 21 24.79 2.69 -16.49
CA PRO A 21 25.93 3.44 -16.99
C PRO A 21 25.44 4.87 -17.24
N ARG A 22 25.34 5.70 -16.22
CA ARG A 22 25.36 7.13 -16.49
C ARG A 22 26.80 7.52 -16.80
N PRO A 23 27.07 8.25 -17.90
CA PRO A 23 28.36 8.87 -18.09
C PRO A 23 28.58 9.81 -16.92
N ALA A 24 29.70 9.63 -16.26
CA ALA A 24 30.15 10.45 -15.15
C ALA A 24 30.31 11.91 -15.63
N SER A 25 29.36 12.74 -15.23
CA SER A 25 29.71 14.13 -14.98
C SER A 25 29.93 14.25 -13.47
N THR A 26 31.20 14.28 -13.09
CA THR A 26 31.76 14.36 -11.74
C THR A 26 32.07 13.01 -11.08
N GLY A 27 33.25 12.52 -11.30
CA GLY A 27 34.18 11.86 -10.44
C GLY A 27 33.66 10.89 -9.35
N GLY A 28 33.19 9.71 -9.74
CA GLY A 28 32.91 8.63 -8.81
C GLY A 28 32.42 7.42 -9.60
N GLU A 29 33.26 6.41 -9.70
CA GLU A 29 32.87 5.10 -10.18
C GLU A 29 31.68 4.64 -9.32
N GLY A 30 30.53 4.31 -9.94
CA GLY A 30 29.33 3.85 -9.26
C GLY A 30 29.55 2.52 -8.55
N GLN A 31 30.22 2.57 -7.41
CA GLN A 31 30.48 1.42 -6.57
C GLN A 31 29.23 1.07 -5.78
N LEU A 32 28.79 -0.18 -5.91
CA LEU A 32 27.75 -0.72 -5.04
C LEU A 32 28.32 -0.83 -3.62
N SER A 33 27.66 -0.23 -2.67
CA SER A 33 28.01 -0.33 -1.26
C SER A 33 26.81 -0.70 -0.41
N VAL A 34 27.04 -1.49 0.62
CA VAL A 34 26.01 -1.77 1.64
C VAL A 34 26.16 -0.71 2.73
N MET A 35 25.12 0.07 2.90
CA MET A 35 25.02 1.11 3.92
C MET A 35 24.16 0.59 5.07
N GLN A 36 24.53 0.94 6.29
CA GLN A 36 23.74 0.63 7.48
C GLN A 36 23.39 1.93 8.21
N ILE A 37 22.11 2.08 8.57
CA ILE A 37 21.63 3.17 9.40
C ILE A 37 21.17 2.57 10.73
N GLY A 38 21.69 3.12 11.83
CA GLY A 38 21.39 2.68 13.19
C GLY A 38 22.23 1.48 13.63
N GLU A 39 22.10 1.14 14.90
CA GLU A 39 22.82 0.05 15.56
C GLU A 39 21.83 -0.94 16.21
N GLY A 40 22.28 -2.16 16.48
CA GLY A 40 21.51 -3.19 17.14
C GLY A 40 20.39 -3.78 16.29
N THR A 41 19.32 -4.24 16.94
CA THR A 41 18.18 -4.94 16.31
C THR A 41 17.33 -4.04 15.41
N GLY A 42 17.44 -2.72 15.57
CA GLY A 42 16.76 -1.72 14.74
C GLY A 42 17.57 -1.24 13.53
N ALA A 43 18.77 -1.75 13.34
CA ALA A 43 19.62 -1.34 12.23
C ALA A 43 19.02 -1.71 10.87
N ARG A 44 18.93 -0.74 9.98
CA ARG A 44 18.47 -0.94 8.60
C ARG A 44 19.66 -0.97 7.65
N ARG A 45 19.69 -1.94 6.76
CA ARG A 45 20.71 -2.06 5.71
C ARG A 45 20.08 -1.79 4.36
N TYR A 46 20.76 -1.04 3.53
CA TYR A 46 20.35 -0.78 2.16
C TYR A 46 21.55 -0.78 1.22
N ILE A 47 21.30 -1.05 -0.04
CA ILE A 47 22.34 -1.02 -1.07
C ILE A 47 22.31 0.36 -1.73
N SER A 48 23.42 1.07 -1.61
CA SER A 48 23.67 2.35 -2.28
C SER A 48 24.31 2.12 -3.65
N GLY A 49 24.09 3.04 -4.59
CA GLY A 49 24.63 2.99 -5.94
C GLY A 49 23.79 2.19 -6.94
N LEU A 50 22.57 1.76 -6.55
CA LEU A 50 21.61 1.17 -7.47
C LEU A 50 20.76 2.24 -8.15
N TYR A 51 20.51 2.04 -9.44
CA TYR A 51 19.49 2.80 -10.15
C TYR A 51 18.11 2.29 -9.74
N HIS A 52 17.29 3.15 -9.18
CA HIS A 52 15.92 2.85 -8.80
C HIS A 52 14.97 3.18 -9.96
N CYS A 53 14.28 2.18 -10.48
CA CYS A 53 13.29 2.37 -11.55
C CYS A 53 11.96 2.98 -11.06
N GLY A 54 11.77 3.13 -9.74
CA GLY A 54 10.57 3.69 -9.13
C GLY A 54 9.29 2.84 -9.30
N SER A 55 9.40 1.66 -9.90
CA SER A 55 8.26 0.81 -10.14
C SER A 55 7.88 -0.01 -8.92
N ARG A 56 6.59 -0.01 -8.56
CA ARG A 56 6.04 -0.89 -7.51
C ARG A 56 6.09 -2.37 -7.86
N ARG A 57 6.29 -2.71 -9.14
CA ARG A 57 6.46 -4.10 -9.62
C ARG A 57 7.90 -4.60 -9.51
N CYS A 58 8.83 -3.72 -9.22
CA CYS A 58 10.23 -4.06 -8.99
C CYS A 58 10.42 -4.52 -7.54
N ALA A 59 10.94 -5.71 -7.32
CA ALA A 59 11.15 -6.26 -5.98
C ALA A 59 11.99 -5.35 -5.07
N THR A 60 13.02 -4.71 -5.60
CA THR A 60 13.88 -3.79 -4.86
C THR A 60 13.18 -2.46 -4.58
N CYS A 61 12.59 -1.84 -5.62
CA CYS A 61 11.94 -0.54 -5.48
C CYS A 61 10.66 -0.63 -4.66
N SER A 62 9.89 -1.73 -4.77
CA SER A 62 8.66 -1.90 -4.00
C SER A 62 8.90 -1.91 -2.50
N GLN A 63 9.99 -2.53 -2.04
CA GLN A 63 10.36 -2.53 -0.62
C GLN A 63 10.69 -1.12 -0.11
N SER A 64 11.48 -0.35 -0.87
CA SER A 64 11.82 1.02 -0.52
C SER A 64 10.59 1.92 -0.49
N ILE A 65 9.71 1.79 -1.51
CA ILE A 65 8.45 2.54 -1.58
C ILE A 65 7.54 2.16 -0.41
N ALA A 66 7.44 0.88 -0.08
CA ALA A 66 6.63 0.42 1.04
C ALA A 66 7.16 0.98 2.38
N ALA A 67 8.47 0.93 2.60
CA ALA A 67 9.09 1.47 3.81
C ALA A 67 8.83 2.98 3.96
N GLU A 68 8.96 3.74 2.87
CA GLU A 68 8.66 5.18 2.86
C GLU A 68 7.18 5.45 3.18
N ARG A 69 6.26 4.66 2.60
CA ARG A 69 4.82 4.80 2.84
C ARG A 69 4.45 4.47 4.28
N VAL A 70 5.05 3.44 4.86
CA VAL A 70 4.85 3.10 6.27
C VAL A 70 5.33 4.24 7.16
N ASP A 71 6.49 4.80 6.91
CA ASP A 71 7.03 5.93 7.66
C ASP A 71 6.14 7.19 7.55
N GLN A 72 5.68 7.52 6.34
CA GLN A 72 4.73 8.62 6.12
C GLN A 72 3.41 8.40 6.87
N LEU A 73 2.87 7.18 6.81
CA LEU A 73 1.63 6.83 7.51
C LEU A 73 1.80 6.91 9.02
N SER A 74 2.89 6.35 9.56
CA SER A 74 3.18 6.39 11.00
C SER A 74 3.25 7.82 11.51
N ARG A 75 4.00 8.68 10.83
CA ARG A 75 4.09 10.11 11.21
C ARG A 75 2.73 10.82 11.12
N GLY A 76 1.95 10.51 10.07
CA GLY A 76 0.61 11.08 9.92
C GLY A 76 -0.35 10.63 11.01
N LEU A 77 -0.28 9.37 11.43
CA LEU A 77 -1.09 8.84 12.53
C LEU A 77 -0.64 9.41 13.89
N ASP A 78 0.65 9.49 14.14
CA ASP A 78 1.19 10.09 15.36
C ASP A 78 0.74 11.56 15.47
N TRP A 79 0.86 12.32 14.39
CA TRP A 79 0.38 13.68 14.35
C TRP A 79 -1.13 13.77 14.61
N PHE A 80 -1.93 12.92 13.95
CA PHE A 80 -3.38 12.92 14.12
C PHE A 80 -3.79 12.59 15.55
N MET A 81 -3.13 11.61 16.17
CA MET A 81 -3.48 11.15 17.53
C MET A 81 -3.03 12.09 18.63
N HIS A 82 -1.95 12.86 18.44
CA HIS A 82 -1.32 13.62 19.52
C HIS A 82 -1.33 15.14 19.29
N ASP A 83 -1.10 15.62 18.06
CA ASP A 83 -0.81 17.04 17.81
C ASP A 83 -1.84 17.72 16.90
N GLY A 84 -2.52 16.97 16.06
CA GLY A 84 -2.98 17.44 14.76
C GLY A 84 -4.20 18.32 14.72
N LEU A 85 -4.99 18.43 15.76
CA LEU A 85 -6.21 19.26 15.76
C LEU A 85 -6.38 20.08 17.05
N GLY A 86 -5.31 20.21 17.78
CA GLY A 86 -5.20 21.20 18.86
C GLY A 86 -5.73 20.77 20.23
N ASP A 87 -6.49 19.72 20.31
CA ASP A 87 -7.07 19.23 21.57
C ASP A 87 -6.72 17.80 21.95
N GLY A 88 -6.27 16.98 20.99
CA GLY A 88 -5.84 15.58 21.22
C GLY A 88 -6.90 14.70 21.89
N ILE A 89 -8.06 15.25 22.17
CA ILE A 89 -9.10 14.59 22.95
C ILE A 89 -10.05 13.86 22.00
N GLY A 90 -10.08 12.53 22.13
CA GLY A 90 -11.09 11.71 21.48
C GLY A 90 -10.81 11.34 20.02
N HIS A 91 -9.65 11.68 19.46
CA HIS A 91 -9.26 11.19 18.16
C HIS A 91 -9.12 9.66 18.18
N GLN A 92 -9.70 9.00 17.20
CA GLN A 92 -9.67 7.55 17.08
C GLN A 92 -9.28 7.15 15.68
N VAL A 93 -8.60 6.00 15.59
CA VAL A 93 -8.30 5.34 14.34
C VAL A 93 -8.96 3.97 14.37
N LEU A 94 -9.93 3.77 13.51
CA LEU A 94 -10.58 2.49 13.33
C LEU A 94 -9.94 1.73 12.17
N PHE A 95 -9.63 0.46 12.42
CA PHE A 95 -9.20 -0.46 11.36
C PHE A 95 -10.39 -1.27 10.88
N ALA A 96 -10.71 -1.16 9.59
CA ALA A 96 -11.78 -1.92 8.95
C ALA A 96 -11.20 -2.76 7.81
N THR A 97 -11.69 -3.99 7.69
CA THR A 97 -11.37 -4.87 6.58
C THR A 97 -12.64 -5.23 5.83
N PHE A 98 -12.66 -4.93 4.54
CA PHE A 98 -13.74 -5.31 3.64
C PHE A 98 -13.27 -6.44 2.75
N THR A 99 -14.12 -7.46 2.62
CA THR A 99 -13.88 -8.60 1.73
C THR A 99 -15.01 -8.70 0.74
N ILE A 100 -14.73 -9.25 -0.45
CA ILE A 100 -15.76 -9.59 -1.45
C ILE A 100 -15.87 -11.10 -1.55
N GLY A 101 -17.09 -11.58 -1.78
CA GLY A 101 -17.33 -12.98 -2.10
C GLY A 101 -16.58 -13.35 -3.39
N HIS A 102 -15.99 -14.51 -3.42
CA HIS A 102 -15.20 -15.00 -4.56
C HIS A 102 -15.27 -16.52 -4.62
N SER A 103 -14.88 -17.05 -5.75
CA SER A 103 -14.76 -18.47 -6.05
C SER A 103 -13.40 -18.78 -6.69
N LEU A 104 -13.05 -20.07 -6.81
CA LEU A 104 -11.78 -20.51 -7.39
C LEU A 104 -11.59 -20.02 -8.84
N ASP A 105 -12.69 -19.90 -9.59
CA ASP A 105 -12.68 -19.54 -10.99
C ASP A 105 -12.70 -18.02 -11.26
N ASP A 106 -12.81 -17.22 -10.21
CA ASP A 106 -12.85 -15.77 -10.37
C ASP A 106 -11.49 -15.21 -10.77
N LEU A 107 -11.51 -14.37 -11.80
CA LEU A 107 -10.31 -13.74 -12.31
C LEU A 107 -9.89 -12.56 -11.40
N PRO A 108 -8.59 -12.39 -11.11
CA PRO A 108 -8.11 -11.37 -10.19
C PRO A 108 -8.40 -9.93 -10.65
N ASP A 109 -8.46 -9.67 -11.95
CA ASP A 109 -8.84 -8.36 -12.49
C ASP A 109 -10.31 -8.04 -12.18
N LYS A 110 -11.21 -9.01 -12.32
CA LYS A 110 -12.64 -8.86 -11.99
C LYS A 110 -12.87 -8.62 -10.51
N LEU A 111 -12.15 -9.34 -9.65
CA LEU A 111 -12.21 -9.15 -8.21
C LEU A 111 -11.68 -7.76 -7.81
N MET A 112 -10.59 -7.30 -8.43
CA MET A 112 -10.06 -5.97 -8.20
C MET A 112 -11.04 -4.88 -8.62
N ASP A 113 -11.68 -5.02 -9.78
CA ASP A 113 -12.71 -4.09 -10.28
C ASP A 113 -13.92 -4.06 -9.34
N ALA A 114 -14.41 -5.24 -8.92
CA ALA A 114 -15.53 -5.35 -7.99
C ALA A 114 -15.23 -4.68 -6.65
N LEU A 115 -14.01 -4.90 -6.10
CA LEU A 115 -13.58 -4.25 -4.86
C LEU A 115 -13.48 -2.72 -5.03
N GLY A 116 -12.98 -2.24 -6.17
CA GLY A 116 -12.92 -0.83 -6.51
C GLY A 116 -14.31 -0.19 -6.58
N HIS A 117 -15.27 -0.86 -7.22
CA HIS A 117 -16.66 -0.43 -7.28
C HIS A 117 -17.32 -0.41 -5.90
N ALA A 118 -17.15 -1.46 -5.10
CA ALA A 118 -17.67 -1.53 -3.74
C ALA A 118 -17.14 -0.39 -2.86
N ARG A 119 -15.82 -0.13 -2.92
CA ARG A 119 -15.20 1.00 -2.23
C ARG A 119 -15.83 2.33 -2.66
N SER A 120 -15.97 2.54 -3.95
CA SER A 120 -16.55 3.77 -4.49
C SER A 120 -18.01 3.94 -4.06
N ALA A 121 -18.80 2.87 -4.08
CA ALA A 121 -20.19 2.89 -3.61
C ALA A 121 -20.30 3.24 -2.12
N LEU A 122 -19.39 2.70 -1.28
CA LEU A 122 -19.35 3.01 0.15
C LEU A 122 -18.99 4.47 0.44
N THR A 123 -18.11 5.08 -0.35
CA THR A 123 -17.50 6.38 -0.02
C THR A 123 -17.98 7.55 -0.88
N ALA A 124 -18.78 7.32 -1.91
CA ALA A 124 -19.22 8.37 -2.83
C ALA A 124 -20.72 8.69 -2.73
N GLY A 125 -21.52 7.82 -2.14
CA GLY A 125 -22.98 7.97 -2.10
C GLY A 125 -23.48 9.02 -1.11
N GLY A 126 -24.78 9.35 -1.24
CA GLY A 126 -25.46 10.24 -0.32
C GLY A 126 -25.51 9.72 1.12
N SER A 127 -25.48 8.39 1.31
CA SER A 127 -25.36 7.76 2.63
C SER A 127 -24.08 8.18 3.34
N TRP A 128 -22.98 8.22 2.61
CA TRP A 128 -21.68 8.61 3.14
C TRP A 128 -21.52 10.12 3.32
N ASN A 129 -21.80 10.88 2.26
CA ASN A 129 -21.54 12.32 2.25
C ASN A 129 -22.67 13.16 2.85
N GLY A 130 -23.87 12.60 2.93
CA GLY A 130 -25.06 13.34 3.29
C GLY A 130 -25.65 14.15 2.13
N GLY A 131 -26.67 14.92 2.45
CA GLY A 131 -27.36 15.80 1.53
C GLY A 131 -28.15 16.86 2.28
N SER A 132 -29.03 17.58 1.57
CA SER A 132 -29.84 18.66 2.17
C SER A 132 -30.78 18.20 3.28
N ARG A 133 -31.14 16.91 3.32
CA ARG A 133 -32.12 16.34 4.26
C ARG A 133 -31.55 15.31 5.22
N SER A 134 -30.29 14.92 5.08
CA SER A 134 -29.65 13.89 5.92
C SER A 134 -28.20 14.18 6.19
N LEU A 135 -27.80 13.94 7.44
CA LEU A 135 -26.40 13.93 7.80
C LEU A 135 -25.80 12.61 7.29
N GLY A 136 -24.79 12.68 6.42
CA GLY A 136 -24.09 11.47 5.93
C GLY A 136 -23.30 10.79 7.05
N ASP A 137 -23.05 9.49 6.84
CA ASP A 137 -22.33 8.66 7.82
C ASP A 137 -20.93 9.22 8.15
N ARG A 138 -20.25 9.81 7.17
CA ARG A 138 -18.98 10.50 7.38
C ARG A 138 -19.06 11.55 8.50
N ARG A 139 -20.10 12.36 8.47
CA ARG A 139 -20.33 13.40 9.52
C ARG A 139 -20.87 12.82 10.80
N ARG A 140 -21.80 11.84 10.68
CA ARG A 140 -22.43 11.18 11.84
C ARG A 140 -21.39 10.51 12.74
N PHE A 141 -20.38 9.90 12.13
CA PHE A 141 -19.32 9.19 12.85
C PHE A 141 -18.01 9.98 12.94
N GLY A 142 -18.02 11.26 12.64
CA GLY A 142 -16.84 12.12 12.77
C GLY A 142 -15.67 11.70 11.89
N VAL A 143 -15.90 11.01 10.74
CA VAL A 143 -14.82 10.55 9.88
C VAL A 143 -14.23 11.72 9.11
N CYS A 144 -13.02 12.12 9.46
CA CYS A 144 -12.29 13.22 8.82
C CYS A 144 -11.30 12.75 7.74
N GLY A 145 -10.87 11.48 7.79
CA GLY A 145 -9.94 10.93 6.81
C GLY A 145 -10.05 9.42 6.66
N MET A 146 -9.53 8.91 5.54
CA MET A 146 -9.44 7.49 5.27
C MET A 146 -8.17 7.17 4.50
N VAL A 147 -7.41 6.20 4.96
CA VAL A 147 -6.30 5.58 4.22
C VAL A 147 -6.67 4.14 3.91
N SER A 148 -6.47 3.69 2.69
CA SER A 148 -6.81 2.33 2.31
C SER A 148 -5.73 1.67 1.47
N THR A 149 -5.60 0.35 1.64
CA THR A 149 -4.72 -0.51 0.85
C THR A 149 -5.43 -1.81 0.50
N VAL A 150 -5.08 -2.38 -0.63
CA VAL A 150 -5.57 -3.69 -1.05
C VAL A 150 -4.52 -4.74 -0.72
N GLU A 151 -4.94 -5.80 -0.07
CA GLU A 151 -4.18 -7.03 0.10
C GLU A 151 -4.78 -8.11 -0.80
N VAL A 152 -3.90 -8.89 -1.41
CA VAL A 152 -4.29 -10.04 -2.24
C VAL A 152 -3.54 -11.25 -1.75
N THR A 153 -4.28 -12.26 -1.32
CA THR A 153 -3.75 -13.58 -1.00
C THR A 153 -4.30 -14.61 -1.98
N TRP A 154 -3.67 -15.74 -2.08
CA TRP A 154 -4.11 -16.84 -2.95
C TRP A 154 -3.89 -18.18 -2.25
N ASN A 155 -4.85 -19.08 -2.44
CA ASN A 155 -4.69 -20.49 -2.08
C ASN A 155 -5.32 -21.40 -3.14
N CYS A 156 -4.95 -22.67 -3.13
CA CYS A 156 -5.38 -23.65 -4.14
C CYS A 156 -6.86 -24.06 -4.01
N ASP A 157 -7.48 -23.85 -2.86
CA ASP A 157 -8.83 -24.33 -2.58
C ASP A 157 -9.91 -23.29 -2.88
N SER A 158 -9.56 -22.00 -2.74
CA SER A 158 -10.53 -20.91 -2.86
C SER A 158 -10.10 -19.80 -3.84
N GLY A 159 -8.91 -19.89 -4.42
CA GLY A 159 -8.42 -18.93 -5.40
C GLY A 159 -7.89 -17.63 -4.78
N TYR A 160 -8.18 -16.50 -5.41
CA TYR A 160 -7.72 -15.19 -4.98
C TYR A 160 -8.65 -14.58 -3.95
N HIS A 161 -8.09 -14.16 -2.82
CA HIS A 161 -8.77 -13.41 -1.78
C HIS A 161 -8.33 -11.95 -1.82
N PHE A 162 -9.27 -11.06 -2.05
CA PHE A 162 -9.05 -9.62 -2.06
C PHE A 162 -9.62 -9.00 -0.79
N HIS A 163 -8.76 -8.28 -0.08
CA HIS A 163 -9.12 -7.53 1.12
C HIS A 163 -8.82 -6.06 0.91
N LEU A 164 -9.75 -5.21 1.27
CA LEU A 164 -9.53 -3.77 1.39
C LEU A 164 -9.38 -3.42 2.86
N HIS A 165 -8.17 -3.11 3.27
CA HIS A 165 -7.88 -2.61 4.60
C HIS A 165 -8.01 -1.09 4.61
N CYS A 166 -8.76 -0.58 5.57
CA CYS A 166 -8.99 0.85 5.74
C CYS A 166 -8.66 1.28 7.16
N LEU A 167 -7.95 2.38 7.28
CA LEU A 167 -7.85 3.17 8.50
C LEU A 167 -8.80 4.34 8.36
N LEU A 168 -9.80 4.42 9.23
CA LEU A 168 -10.73 5.53 9.33
C LEU A 168 -10.29 6.44 10.47
N LEU A 169 -9.99 7.67 10.14
CA LEU A 169 -9.58 8.70 11.08
C LEU A 169 -10.84 9.40 11.58
N GLN A 170 -11.10 9.34 12.87
CA GLN A 170 -12.31 9.92 13.48
C GLN A 170 -11.92 11.03 14.43
N HIS A 171 -12.66 12.13 14.31
CA HIS A 171 -12.70 13.23 15.25
C HIS A 171 -14.03 13.15 16.01
N PRO A 172 -14.06 13.37 17.35
CA PRO A 172 -15.27 13.34 18.14
C PRO A 172 -16.30 14.40 17.74
#